data_10e041a0341b2500900856f6c452ba7d
#
_entry.id   10e041a0341b2500900856f6c452ba7d
#
_cell.length_a   1.000
_cell.length_b   1.000
_cell.length_c   1.000
_cell.angle_alpha   90.00
_cell.angle_beta   90.00
_cell.angle_gamma   90.00
#
_symmetry.space_group_name_H-M   'P 1'
#
loop_
_entity.id
_entity.type
_entity.pdbx_description
1 polymer ?
#
loop_
_entity_poly.entity_id
_entity_poly.type
_entity_poly.pdbx_seq_one_letter_code
_entity_poly.pdbx_strand_id
1 'polypeptide(L)'
;FVFGILIYILGVLVFNADRGFDVTDESYYILNSIYPFDIFSVVTHENYYTGLLFYLSGYNLAIFRVFGIIVLLLSSLWFSIELYKYIEERYQLDYDIYNKFYFILIISLSSLVYYSYWLLTPSYNWLSLVAMILIIASIFRCINNIKIIRGKLFTLEYLYIGFSLSLLFMAKPTSLLGLFPGFLFFIFFNYKKIDLIKSFISVSIVFFTLILFHIIFLDGGFSSYI
;
A
#
# COMPACT_ATOMS: atom_id res chain seq x y z
N PHE A 1 -21.25 -12.75 -14.07
CA PHE A 1 -21.82 -11.97 -12.98
C PHE A 1 -20.76 -11.10 -12.29
N VAL A 2 -19.70 -11.70 -11.69
CA VAL A 2 -18.63 -10.95 -10.97
C VAL A 2 -17.96 -9.88 -11.84
N PHE A 3 -17.67 -10.22 -13.10
CA PHE A 3 -17.08 -9.27 -14.05
C PHE A 3 -18.02 -8.09 -14.37
N GLY A 4 -19.32 -8.34 -14.44
CA GLY A 4 -20.33 -7.28 -14.61
C GLY A 4 -20.37 -6.34 -13.39
N ILE A 5 -20.26 -6.87 -12.19
CA ILE A 5 -20.15 -6.07 -10.95
C ILE A 5 -18.87 -5.22 -10.96
N LEU A 6 -17.74 -5.78 -11.39
CA LEU A 6 -16.48 -5.04 -11.54
C LEU A 6 -16.65 -3.83 -12.44
N ILE A 7 -17.16 -4.07 -13.66
CA ILE A 7 -17.36 -2.98 -14.64
C ILE A 7 -18.30 -1.92 -14.09
N TYR A 8 -19.36 -2.33 -13.41
CA TYR A 8 -20.30 -1.40 -12.80
C TYR A 8 -19.65 -0.54 -11.71
N ILE A 9 -18.94 -1.17 -10.75
CA ILE A 9 -18.26 -0.43 -9.67
C ILE A 9 -17.23 0.54 -10.23
N LEU A 10 -16.36 0.08 -11.14
CA LEU A 10 -15.35 0.91 -11.78
C LEU A 10 -16.00 2.02 -12.60
N GLY A 11 -17.05 1.72 -13.34
CA GLY A 11 -17.80 2.71 -14.11
C GLY A 11 -18.37 3.82 -13.22
N VAL A 12 -18.97 3.46 -12.09
CA VAL A 12 -19.47 4.43 -11.10
C VAL A 12 -18.35 5.28 -10.52
N LEU A 13 -17.21 4.68 -10.14
CA LEU A 13 -16.08 5.41 -9.56
C LEU A 13 -15.45 6.37 -10.58
N VAL A 14 -15.23 5.92 -11.81
CA VAL A 14 -14.65 6.74 -12.88
C VAL A 14 -15.61 7.86 -13.29
N PHE A 15 -16.92 7.58 -13.40
CA PHE A 15 -17.93 8.60 -13.69
C PHE A 15 -17.96 9.70 -12.62
N ASN A 16 -17.80 9.33 -11.34
CA ASN A 16 -17.75 10.29 -10.25
C ASN A 16 -16.36 10.94 -10.04
N ALA A 17 -15.33 10.54 -10.79
CA ALA A 17 -14.00 11.12 -10.66
C ALA A 17 -13.95 12.61 -11.06
N ASP A 18 -14.84 13.05 -11.95
CA ASP A 18 -14.95 14.46 -12.39
C ASP A 18 -15.92 15.29 -11.56
N ARG A 19 -16.50 14.74 -10.49
CA ARG A 19 -17.34 15.52 -9.58
C ARG A 19 -16.53 16.65 -8.92
N GLY A 20 -17.21 17.70 -8.48
CA GLY A 20 -16.64 18.74 -7.62
C GLY A 20 -15.93 18.14 -6.40
N PHE A 21 -15.23 18.95 -5.65
CA PHE A 21 -14.54 18.52 -4.44
C PHE A 21 -15.32 18.92 -3.18
N ASP A 22 -15.10 18.14 -2.12
CA ASP A 22 -15.57 18.48 -0.78
C ASP A 22 -14.79 19.70 -0.26
N VAL A 23 -15.50 20.64 0.33
CA VAL A 23 -14.93 21.92 0.78
C VAL A 23 -14.04 21.74 2.02
N THR A 24 -14.16 20.61 2.72
CA THR A 24 -13.40 20.34 3.94
C THR A 24 -12.06 19.66 3.66
N ASP A 25 -12.01 18.36 3.87
CA ASP A 25 -10.76 17.58 3.86
C ASP A 25 -10.17 17.41 2.45
N GLU A 26 -11.01 17.27 1.43
CA GLU A 26 -10.53 17.02 0.07
C GLU A 26 -9.75 18.20 -0.50
N SER A 27 -10.18 19.42 -0.21
CA SER A 27 -9.46 20.63 -0.60
C SER A 27 -8.07 20.71 0.00
N TYR A 28 -7.93 20.27 1.27
CA TYR A 28 -6.65 20.19 1.96
C TYR A 28 -5.71 19.17 1.29
N TYR A 29 -6.19 17.96 0.96
CA TYR A 29 -5.38 16.94 0.29
C TYR A 29 -4.93 17.36 -1.11
N ILE A 30 -5.80 18.06 -1.85
CA ILE A 30 -5.46 18.59 -3.16
C ILE A 30 -4.38 19.67 -3.02
N LEU A 31 -4.53 20.60 -2.08
CA LEU A 31 -3.57 21.65 -1.85
C LEU A 31 -2.19 21.09 -1.45
N ASN A 32 -2.16 20.10 -0.56
CA ASN A 32 -0.93 19.38 -0.19
C ASN A 32 -0.27 18.68 -1.38
N SER A 33 -1.08 18.13 -2.30
CA SER A 33 -0.57 17.45 -3.49
C SER A 33 -0.04 18.43 -4.56
N ILE A 34 -0.59 19.67 -4.61
CA ILE A 34 -0.12 20.72 -5.53
C ILE A 34 1.20 21.31 -5.03
N TYR A 35 1.32 21.54 -3.73
CA TYR A 35 2.46 22.20 -3.09
C TYR A 35 3.13 21.27 -2.07
N PRO A 36 3.69 20.12 -2.51
CA PRO A 36 4.18 19.10 -1.59
C PRO A 36 5.39 19.53 -0.75
N PHE A 37 6.12 20.60 -1.19
CA PHE A 37 7.29 21.11 -0.50
C PHE A 37 7.03 22.38 0.33
N ASP A 38 5.88 23.02 0.15
CA ASP A 38 5.58 24.32 0.77
C ASP A 38 4.70 24.17 2.02
N ILE A 39 4.02 23.04 2.16
CA ILE A 39 3.10 22.78 3.25
C ILE A 39 3.75 21.80 4.21
N PHE A 40 4.21 22.31 5.34
CA PHE A 40 4.76 21.48 6.42
C PHE A 40 3.63 20.78 7.16
N SER A 41 3.44 19.50 6.85
CA SER A 41 2.56 18.62 7.62
C SER A 41 3.37 18.01 8.76
N VAL A 42 3.08 18.41 10.00
CA VAL A 42 3.85 17.98 11.19
C VAL A 42 3.68 16.49 11.49
N VAL A 43 2.66 15.82 10.93
CA VAL A 43 2.27 14.46 11.35
C VAL A 43 2.31 13.44 10.21
N THR A 44 2.10 13.87 8.98
CA THR A 44 2.00 12.98 7.81
C THR A 44 2.77 13.58 6.63
N HIS A 45 3.45 12.73 5.90
CA HIS A 45 4.28 13.12 4.73
C HIS A 45 3.76 12.50 3.44
N GLU A 46 2.45 12.25 3.37
CA GLU A 46 1.79 11.70 2.19
C GLU A 46 1.84 12.63 0.98
N ASN A 47 1.94 13.94 1.22
CA ASN A 47 1.96 14.99 0.21
C ASN A 47 3.03 14.77 -0.89
N TYR A 48 4.19 14.23 -0.56
CA TYR A 48 5.23 13.92 -1.55
C TYR A 48 4.80 12.82 -2.51
N TYR A 49 4.12 11.79 -2.00
CA TYR A 49 3.66 10.64 -2.80
C TYR A 49 2.39 10.97 -3.59
N THR A 50 1.43 11.62 -2.96
CA THR A 50 0.20 12.08 -3.64
C THR A 50 0.51 13.19 -4.61
N GLY A 51 1.45 14.09 -4.30
CA GLY A 51 1.94 15.13 -5.21
C GLY A 51 2.60 14.57 -6.47
N LEU A 52 3.40 13.50 -6.34
CA LEU A 52 3.93 12.79 -7.49
C LEU A 52 2.83 12.23 -8.39
N LEU A 53 1.80 11.61 -7.81
CA LEU A 53 0.65 11.11 -8.58
C LEU A 53 -0.11 12.26 -9.24
N PHE A 54 -0.27 13.39 -8.55
CA PHE A 54 -0.93 14.57 -9.10
C PHE A 54 -0.14 15.19 -10.25
N TYR A 55 1.17 15.28 -10.13
CA TYR A 55 2.06 15.68 -11.21
C TYR A 55 1.94 14.76 -12.43
N LEU A 56 1.98 13.43 -12.21
CA LEU A 56 1.82 12.43 -13.29
C LEU A 56 0.44 12.48 -13.94
N SER A 57 -0.59 12.95 -13.25
CA SER A 57 -1.93 13.18 -13.81
C SER A 57 -2.02 14.45 -14.67
N GLY A 58 -0.93 15.20 -14.84
CA GLY A 58 -0.93 16.51 -15.51
C GLY A 58 -1.74 17.57 -14.75
N TYR A 59 -1.78 17.46 -13.42
CA TYR A 59 -2.58 18.33 -12.54
C TYR A 59 -4.08 18.29 -12.82
N ASN A 60 -4.56 17.21 -13.44
CA ASN A 60 -5.97 16.98 -13.67
C ASN A 60 -6.57 16.16 -12.52
N LEU A 61 -7.53 16.73 -11.81
CA LEU A 61 -8.15 16.14 -10.63
C LEU A 61 -8.85 14.80 -10.92
N ALA A 62 -9.57 14.70 -12.05
CA ALA A 62 -10.26 13.48 -12.42
C ALA A 62 -9.27 12.34 -12.71
N ILE A 63 -8.18 12.63 -13.44
CA ILE A 63 -7.12 11.66 -13.74
C ILE A 63 -6.38 11.26 -12.45
N PHE A 64 -6.13 12.21 -11.55
CA PHE A 64 -5.51 11.94 -10.26
C PHE A 64 -6.32 10.95 -9.41
N ARG A 65 -7.64 11.15 -9.33
CA ARG A 65 -8.55 10.22 -8.64
C ARG A 65 -8.57 8.84 -9.29
N VAL A 66 -8.58 8.78 -10.64
CA VAL A 66 -8.49 7.52 -11.38
C VAL A 66 -7.17 6.81 -11.09
N PHE A 67 -6.04 7.53 -11.03
CA PHE A 67 -4.76 6.94 -10.64
C PHE A 67 -4.80 6.37 -9.23
N GLY A 68 -5.45 7.06 -8.28
CA GLY A 68 -5.67 6.53 -6.93
C GLY A 68 -6.42 5.20 -6.93
N ILE A 69 -7.49 5.10 -7.72
CA ILE A 69 -8.26 3.86 -7.88
C ILE A 69 -7.39 2.74 -8.47
N ILE A 70 -6.62 3.04 -9.52
CA ILE A 70 -5.75 2.06 -10.19
C ILE A 70 -4.67 1.55 -9.22
N VAL A 71 -3.99 2.42 -8.48
CA VAL A 71 -2.94 2.03 -7.53
C VAL A 71 -3.51 1.15 -6.42
N LEU A 72 -4.69 1.48 -5.87
CA LEU A 72 -5.35 0.66 -4.87
C LEU A 72 -5.71 -0.72 -5.41
N LEU A 73 -6.27 -0.79 -6.62
CA LEU A 73 -6.60 -2.07 -7.28
C LEU A 73 -5.36 -2.91 -7.56
N LEU A 74 -4.28 -2.33 -8.08
CA LEU A 74 -3.04 -3.05 -8.36
C LEU A 74 -2.41 -3.61 -7.08
N SER A 75 -2.43 -2.83 -6.00
CA SER A 75 -1.95 -3.28 -4.68
C SER A 75 -2.79 -4.46 -4.17
N SER A 76 -4.10 -4.37 -4.28
CA SER A 76 -5.02 -5.44 -3.87
C SER A 76 -4.94 -6.66 -4.80
N LEU A 77 -4.71 -6.47 -6.08
CA LEU A 77 -4.46 -7.56 -7.04
C LEU A 77 -3.19 -8.34 -6.66
N TRP A 78 -2.10 -7.65 -6.34
CA TRP A 78 -0.89 -8.32 -5.88
C TRP A 78 -1.12 -9.09 -4.59
N PHE A 79 -1.79 -8.49 -3.61
CA PHE A 79 -2.19 -9.18 -2.38
C PHE A 79 -3.01 -10.45 -2.64
N SER A 80 -4.03 -10.36 -3.49
CA SER A 80 -4.91 -11.48 -3.80
C SER A 80 -4.18 -12.63 -4.50
N ILE A 81 -3.21 -12.33 -5.37
CA ILE A 81 -2.36 -13.32 -6.02
C ILE A 81 -1.48 -14.06 -4.99
N GLU A 82 -0.81 -13.31 -4.10
CA GLU A 82 0.06 -13.93 -3.09
C GLU A 82 -0.74 -14.70 -2.03
N LEU A 83 -1.91 -14.20 -1.64
CA LEU A 83 -2.85 -14.91 -0.77
C LEU A 83 -3.33 -16.21 -1.41
N TYR A 84 -3.71 -16.17 -2.69
CA TYR A 84 -4.14 -17.36 -3.41
C TYR A 84 -3.04 -18.44 -3.42
N LYS A 85 -1.79 -18.08 -3.77
CA LYS A 85 -0.65 -19.01 -3.75
C LYS A 85 -0.46 -19.64 -2.37
N TYR A 86 -0.57 -18.83 -1.31
CA TYR A 86 -0.45 -19.33 0.06
C TYR A 86 -1.53 -20.37 0.38
N ILE A 87 -2.78 -20.10 0.02
CA ILE A 87 -3.91 -21.02 0.26
C ILE A 87 -3.73 -22.30 -0.58
N GLU A 88 -3.41 -22.18 -1.87
CA GLU A 88 -3.17 -23.30 -2.78
C GLU A 88 -2.09 -24.25 -2.23
N GLU A 89 -0.94 -23.73 -1.81
CA GLU A 89 0.13 -24.54 -1.23
C GLU A 89 -0.21 -25.12 0.13
N ARG A 90 -0.92 -24.38 0.98
CA ARG A 90 -1.25 -24.79 2.34
C ARG A 90 -2.27 -25.90 2.41
N TYR A 91 -3.29 -25.84 1.55
CA TYR A 91 -4.43 -26.75 1.56
C TYR A 91 -4.40 -27.76 0.40
N GLN A 92 -3.35 -27.73 -0.44
CA GLN A 92 -3.20 -28.61 -1.59
C GLN A 92 -4.44 -28.61 -2.50
N LEU A 93 -4.99 -27.41 -2.73
CA LEU A 93 -6.22 -27.24 -3.48
C LEU A 93 -5.88 -27.28 -4.98
N ASP A 94 -6.52 -28.18 -5.67
CA ASP A 94 -6.48 -28.27 -7.14
C ASP A 94 -7.73 -27.56 -7.70
N TYR A 95 -7.62 -26.24 -7.81
CA TYR A 95 -8.71 -25.43 -8.36
C TYR A 95 -8.55 -25.24 -9.87
N ASP A 96 -9.69 -25.34 -10.55
CA ASP A 96 -9.80 -24.90 -11.94
C ASP A 96 -9.41 -23.43 -12.08
N ILE A 97 -8.83 -23.07 -13.24
CA ILE A 97 -8.35 -21.73 -13.57
C ILE A 97 -9.43 -20.65 -13.38
N TYR A 98 -10.71 -21.01 -13.60
CA TYR A 98 -11.83 -20.11 -13.39
C TYR A 98 -12.04 -19.75 -11.92
N ASN A 99 -11.93 -20.73 -11.02
CA ASN A 99 -12.07 -20.51 -9.57
C ASN A 99 -10.94 -19.64 -9.05
N LYS A 100 -9.72 -19.83 -9.52
CA LYS A 100 -8.57 -18.96 -9.24
C LYS A 100 -8.82 -17.53 -9.68
N PHE A 101 -9.26 -17.34 -10.92
CA PHE A 101 -9.56 -16.02 -11.45
C PHE A 101 -10.64 -15.29 -10.64
N TYR A 102 -11.76 -15.99 -10.33
CA TYR A 102 -12.83 -15.40 -9.52
C TYR A 102 -12.39 -15.05 -8.12
N PHE A 103 -11.60 -15.90 -7.46
CA PHE A 103 -11.05 -15.61 -6.14
C PHE A 103 -10.21 -14.33 -6.16
N ILE A 104 -9.24 -14.25 -7.06
CA ILE A 104 -8.36 -13.08 -7.21
C ILE A 104 -9.19 -11.82 -7.48
N LEU A 105 -10.16 -11.91 -8.38
CA LEU A 105 -11.01 -10.79 -8.76
C LEU A 105 -11.86 -10.28 -7.57
N ILE A 106 -12.52 -11.18 -6.84
CA ILE A 106 -13.37 -10.80 -5.69
C ILE A 106 -12.54 -10.14 -4.60
N ILE A 107 -11.39 -10.71 -4.25
CA ILE A 107 -10.50 -10.13 -3.22
C ILE A 107 -9.97 -8.77 -3.68
N SER A 108 -9.56 -8.65 -4.94
CA SER A 108 -9.06 -7.37 -5.47
C SER A 108 -10.13 -6.28 -5.41
N LEU A 109 -11.37 -6.61 -5.78
CA LEU A 109 -12.50 -5.68 -5.77
C LEU A 109 -12.91 -5.25 -4.37
N SER A 110 -12.69 -6.09 -3.37
CA SER A 110 -13.05 -5.75 -1.98
C SER A 110 -12.36 -4.48 -1.49
N SER A 111 -11.18 -4.15 -2.03
CA SER A 111 -10.46 -2.90 -1.69
C SER A 111 -11.24 -1.64 -2.08
N LEU A 112 -12.09 -1.70 -3.11
CA LEU A 112 -12.89 -0.57 -3.58
C LEU A 112 -14.01 -0.18 -2.60
N VAL A 113 -14.32 -1.03 -1.60
CA VAL A 113 -15.21 -0.68 -0.49
C VAL A 113 -14.68 0.55 0.27
N TYR A 114 -13.38 0.80 0.22
CA TYR A 114 -12.78 2.04 0.74
C TYR A 114 -13.54 3.29 0.27
N TYR A 115 -13.87 3.36 -1.01
CA TYR A 115 -14.55 4.52 -1.61
C TYR A 115 -16.04 4.64 -1.27
N SER A 116 -16.60 3.68 -0.54
CA SER A 116 -17.97 3.81 0.02
C SER A 116 -18.01 4.77 1.22
N TYR A 117 -16.88 4.96 1.89
CA TYR A 117 -16.77 5.75 3.12
C TYR A 117 -15.81 6.92 3.01
N TRP A 118 -14.88 6.89 2.05
CA TRP A 118 -13.80 7.85 1.91
C TRP A 118 -13.84 8.56 0.56
N LEU A 119 -13.16 9.69 0.51
CA LEU A 119 -13.04 10.50 -0.70
C LEU A 119 -12.31 9.76 -1.81
N LEU A 120 -12.65 10.06 -3.06
CA LEU A 120 -11.95 9.52 -4.25
C LEU A 120 -10.52 10.05 -4.36
N THR A 121 -10.26 11.22 -3.82
CA THR A 121 -8.94 11.86 -3.86
C THR A 121 -7.96 11.12 -2.96
N PRO A 122 -6.78 10.73 -3.47
CA PRO A 122 -5.71 10.16 -2.68
C PRO A 122 -5.34 11.05 -1.48
N SER A 123 -5.25 10.44 -0.29
CA SER A 123 -5.01 11.08 0.99
C SER A 123 -4.09 10.22 1.85
N TYR A 124 -3.74 10.68 3.04
CA TYR A 124 -2.96 9.87 3.99
C TYR A 124 -3.68 8.56 4.37
N ASN A 125 -5.01 8.56 4.46
CA ASN A 125 -5.78 7.34 4.74
C ASN A 125 -5.73 6.37 3.56
N TRP A 126 -5.84 6.88 2.32
CA TRP A 126 -5.68 6.10 1.11
C TRP A 126 -4.26 5.49 1.02
N LEU A 127 -3.21 6.30 1.23
CA LEU A 127 -1.83 5.82 1.19
C LEU A 127 -1.55 4.80 2.29
N SER A 128 -2.12 5.00 3.50
CA SER A 128 -2.04 4.03 4.59
C SER A 128 -2.65 2.69 4.21
N LEU A 129 -3.83 2.69 3.59
CA LEU A 129 -4.48 1.46 3.14
C LEU A 129 -3.65 0.74 2.07
N VAL A 130 -3.18 1.47 1.06
CA VAL A 130 -2.29 0.93 0.03
C VAL A 130 -1.05 0.30 0.67
N ALA A 131 -0.39 1.01 1.58
CA ALA A 131 0.81 0.51 2.27
C ALA A 131 0.51 -0.74 3.12
N MET A 132 -0.61 -0.79 3.85
CA MET A 132 -1.02 -1.98 4.61
C MET A 132 -1.25 -3.20 3.69
N ILE A 133 -1.94 -3.01 2.57
CA ILE A 133 -2.16 -4.08 1.59
C ILE A 133 -0.82 -4.59 1.05
N LEU A 134 0.11 -3.68 0.71
CA LEU A 134 1.45 -4.03 0.23
C LEU A 134 2.29 -4.76 1.29
N ILE A 135 2.20 -4.38 2.56
CA ILE A 135 2.86 -5.08 3.67
C ILE A 135 2.37 -6.54 3.74
N ILE A 136 1.04 -6.73 3.77
CA ILE A 136 0.45 -8.06 3.88
C ILE A 136 0.79 -8.91 2.65
N ALA A 137 0.72 -8.34 1.44
CA ALA A 137 1.14 -9.01 0.21
C ALA A 137 2.61 -9.45 0.27
N SER A 138 3.50 -8.57 0.73
CA SER A 138 4.92 -8.86 0.89
C SER A 138 5.19 -9.97 1.90
N ILE A 139 4.41 -10.01 2.99
CA ILE A 139 4.48 -11.07 3.99
C ILE A 139 4.08 -12.43 3.37
N PHE A 140 2.95 -12.51 2.65
CA PHE A 140 2.56 -13.73 1.97
C PHE A 140 3.61 -14.16 0.94
N ARG A 141 4.17 -13.22 0.18
CA ARG A 141 5.25 -13.49 -0.75
C ARG A 141 6.49 -14.07 -0.04
N CYS A 142 6.86 -13.55 1.14
CA CYS A 142 7.94 -14.14 1.94
C CYS A 142 7.65 -15.58 2.33
N ILE A 143 6.42 -15.89 2.71
CA ILE A 143 6.04 -17.26 3.09
C ILE A 143 6.11 -18.18 1.86
N ASN A 144 5.53 -17.76 0.74
CA ASN A 144 5.51 -18.53 -0.50
C ASN A 144 6.92 -18.81 -1.01
N ASN A 145 7.86 -17.85 -0.84
CA ASN A 145 9.24 -17.95 -1.30
C ASN A 145 10.23 -18.40 -0.20
N ILE A 146 9.77 -18.96 0.92
CA ILE A 146 10.59 -19.22 2.10
C ILE A 146 11.81 -20.09 1.81
N LYS A 147 11.68 -21.05 0.88
CA LYS A 147 12.80 -21.93 0.46
C LYS A 147 13.90 -21.14 -0.26
N ILE A 148 13.53 -20.09 -0.99
CA ILE A 148 14.44 -19.26 -1.80
C ILE A 148 15.15 -18.23 -0.94
N ILE A 149 14.44 -17.65 0.06
CA ILE A 149 14.96 -16.56 0.89
C ILE A 149 15.74 -17.05 2.10
N ARG A 150 15.56 -18.32 2.51
CA ARG A 150 16.17 -18.88 3.71
C ARG A 150 17.69 -18.72 3.69
N GLY A 151 18.23 -18.14 4.75
CA GLY A 151 19.66 -17.91 4.93
C GLY A 151 20.24 -16.69 4.21
N LYS A 152 19.48 -16.03 3.32
CA LYS A 152 19.91 -14.80 2.64
C LYS A 152 19.65 -13.59 3.53
N LEU A 153 20.56 -12.60 3.49
CA LEU A 153 20.40 -11.34 4.22
C LEU A 153 19.51 -10.37 3.44
N PHE A 154 19.77 -10.18 2.15
CA PHE A 154 19.00 -9.29 1.30
C PHE A 154 18.26 -10.06 0.21
N THR A 155 16.94 -9.85 0.16
CA THR A 155 16.06 -10.40 -0.87
C THR A 155 15.03 -9.34 -1.28
N LEU A 156 14.42 -9.53 -2.45
CA LEU A 156 13.36 -8.62 -2.92
C LEU A 156 12.17 -8.58 -1.96
N GLU A 157 11.88 -9.69 -1.29
CA GLU A 157 10.79 -9.80 -0.32
C GLU A 157 11.00 -8.85 0.87
N TYR A 158 12.22 -8.80 1.41
CA TYR A 158 12.56 -7.89 2.52
C TYR A 158 12.57 -6.43 2.07
N LEU A 159 13.00 -6.16 0.82
CA LEU A 159 12.91 -4.82 0.24
C LEU A 159 11.45 -4.36 0.14
N TYR A 160 10.53 -5.20 -0.32
CA TYR A 160 9.12 -4.86 -0.39
C TYR A 160 8.50 -4.58 0.98
N ILE A 161 8.82 -5.40 2.00
CA ILE A 161 8.34 -5.15 3.37
C ILE A 161 8.88 -3.82 3.90
N GLY A 162 10.19 -3.59 3.79
CA GLY A 162 10.82 -2.35 4.27
C GLY A 162 10.27 -1.11 3.57
N PHE A 163 10.09 -1.15 2.25
CA PHE A 163 9.47 -0.09 1.47
C PHE A 163 8.03 0.18 1.90
N SER A 164 7.22 -0.86 2.02
CA SER A 164 5.81 -0.70 2.40
C SER A 164 5.64 -0.18 3.84
N LEU A 165 6.52 -0.59 4.76
CA LEU A 165 6.56 -0.07 6.12
C LEU A 165 6.95 1.42 6.14
N SER A 166 7.92 1.84 5.32
CA SER A 166 8.29 3.25 5.22
C SER A 166 7.15 4.10 4.65
N LEU A 167 6.46 3.62 3.62
CA LEU A 167 5.25 4.28 3.10
C LEU A 167 4.17 4.43 4.18
N LEU A 168 3.93 3.38 4.96
CA LEU A 168 2.93 3.42 6.03
C LEU A 168 3.33 4.42 7.12
N PHE A 169 4.61 4.44 7.49
CA PHE A 169 5.14 5.40 8.46
C PHE A 169 4.93 6.85 7.98
N MET A 170 5.27 7.12 6.73
CA MET A 170 5.10 8.46 6.13
C MET A 170 3.63 8.85 5.98
N ALA A 171 2.76 7.90 5.64
CA ALA A 171 1.34 8.17 5.51
C ALA A 171 0.66 8.37 6.87
N LYS A 172 0.90 7.47 7.82
CA LYS A 172 0.22 7.47 9.12
C LYS A 172 0.99 6.67 10.16
N PRO A 173 1.90 7.30 10.94
CA PRO A 173 2.71 6.61 11.94
C PRO A 173 1.91 5.79 12.96
N THR A 174 0.71 6.27 13.34
CA THR A 174 -0.18 5.56 14.27
C THR A 174 -0.69 4.23 13.72
N SER A 175 -0.87 4.12 12.40
CA SER A 175 -1.27 2.86 11.75
C SER A 175 -0.16 1.83 11.77
N LEU A 176 1.10 2.25 11.72
CA LEU A 176 2.24 1.36 11.89
C LEU A 176 2.25 0.70 13.28
N LEU A 177 1.96 1.48 14.33
CA LEU A 177 1.84 0.95 15.70
C LEU A 177 0.70 -0.08 15.80
N GLY A 178 -0.43 0.17 15.14
CA GLY A 178 -1.56 -0.76 15.10
C GLY A 178 -1.27 -2.09 14.39
N LEU A 179 -0.38 -2.09 13.39
CA LEU A 179 0.05 -3.32 12.70
C LEU A 179 1.06 -4.16 13.49
N PHE A 180 1.76 -3.56 14.43
CA PHE A 180 2.84 -4.23 15.17
C PHE A 180 2.40 -5.50 15.89
N PRO A 181 1.27 -5.55 16.62
CA PRO A 181 0.77 -6.78 17.23
C PRO A 181 0.49 -7.89 16.21
N GLY A 182 -0.11 -7.56 15.08
CA GLY A 182 -0.38 -8.52 14.00
C GLY A 182 0.91 -9.09 13.39
N PHE A 183 1.93 -8.26 13.23
CA PHE A 183 3.25 -8.68 12.76
C PHE A 183 3.95 -9.60 13.77
N LEU A 184 3.89 -9.30 15.06
CA LEU A 184 4.43 -10.17 16.12
C LEU A 184 3.72 -11.53 16.14
N PHE A 185 2.40 -11.53 16.04
CA PHE A 185 1.61 -12.73 15.96
C PHE A 185 2.02 -13.60 14.76
N PHE A 186 2.14 -12.98 13.59
CA PHE A 186 2.57 -13.66 12.37
C PHE A 186 3.97 -14.28 12.52
N ILE A 187 4.93 -13.54 13.08
CA ILE A 187 6.28 -14.02 13.36
C ILE A 187 6.22 -15.23 14.30
N PHE A 188 5.47 -15.16 15.38
CA PHE A 188 5.35 -16.23 16.36
C PHE A 188 4.89 -17.56 15.73
N PHE A 189 3.92 -17.50 14.80
CA PHE A 189 3.44 -18.72 14.13
C PHE A 189 4.38 -19.25 13.04
N ASN A 190 5.30 -18.44 12.53
CA ASN A 190 6.18 -18.82 11.43
C ASN A 190 7.68 -18.82 11.80
N TYR A 191 8.04 -18.59 13.08
CA TYR A 191 9.43 -18.38 13.50
C TYR A 191 10.39 -19.52 13.12
N LYS A 192 9.92 -20.78 13.11
CA LYS A 192 10.76 -21.93 12.75
C LYS A 192 11.16 -21.97 11.27
N LYS A 193 10.47 -21.23 10.43
CA LYS A 193 10.66 -21.23 8.97
C LYS A 193 11.48 -20.04 8.48
N ILE A 194 11.47 -18.94 9.22
CA ILE A 194 12.09 -17.66 8.84
C ILE A 194 13.34 -17.46 9.69
N ASP A 195 14.42 -17.03 9.07
CA ASP A 195 15.58 -16.51 9.81
C ASP A 195 15.22 -15.10 10.31
N LEU A 196 14.61 -15.05 11.49
CA LEU A 196 14.03 -13.83 12.05
C LEU A 196 15.03 -12.69 12.20
N ILE A 197 16.27 -13.02 12.62
CA ILE A 197 17.28 -12.00 12.85
C ILE A 197 17.68 -11.34 11.53
N LYS A 198 17.95 -12.14 10.50
CA LYS A 198 18.32 -11.63 9.17
C LYS A 198 17.18 -10.85 8.53
N SER A 199 15.96 -11.37 8.63
CA SER A 199 14.77 -10.67 8.12
C SER A 199 14.59 -9.32 8.80
N PHE A 200 14.68 -9.28 10.13
CA PHE A 200 14.54 -8.06 10.90
C PHE A 200 15.61 -7.03 10.54
N ILE A 201 16.88 -7.44 10.48
CA ILE A 201 18.00 -6.55 10.10
C ILE A 201 17.76 -5.98 8.70
N SER A 202 17.43 -6.84 7.73
CA SER A 202 17.26 -6.42 6.34
C SER A 202 16.10 -5.45 6.16
N VAL A 203 14.96 -5.77 6.74
CA VAL A 203 13.76 -4.90 6.70
C VAL A 203 14.05 -3.57 7.39
N SER A 204 14.72 -3.58 8.54
CA SER A 204 15.11 -2.36 9.27
C SER A 204 16.07 -1.50 8.47
N ILE A 205 17.07 -2.08 7.82
CA ILE A 205 18.00 -1.32 6.97
C ILE A 205 17.23 -0.61 5.85
N VAL A 206 16.36 -1.31 5.13
CA VAL A 206 15.57 -0.72 4.05
C VAL A 206 14.66 0.39 4.57
N PHE A 207 13.93 0.10 5.66
CA PHE A 207 13.02 1.05 6.30
C PHE A 207 13.75 2.34 6.69
N PHE A 208 14.83 2.24 7.46
CA PHE A 208 15.58 3.43 7.92
C PHE A 208 16.28 4.15 6.77
N THR A 209 16.81 3.44 5.78
CA THR A 209 17.42 4.06 4.59
C THR A 209 16.41 4.92 3.84
N LEU A 210 15.20 4.43 3.64
CA LEU A 210 14.15 5.19 2.94
C LEU A 210 13.65 6.38 3.76
N ILE A 211 13.54 6.25 5.08
CA ILE A 211 13.19 7.37 5.95
C ILE A 211 14.29 8.44 5.93
N LEU A 212 15.56 8.03 6.05
CA LEU A 212 16.68 8.97 5.96
C LEU A 212 16.75 9.66 4.61
N PHE A 213 16.53 8.91 3.53
CA PHE A 213 16.42 9.49 2.19
C PHE A 213 15.31 10.56 2.14
N HIS A 214 14.13 10.24 2.67
CA HIS A 214 13.02 11.17 2.73
C HIS A 214 13.39 12.45 3.49
N ILE A 215 13.92 12.33 4.72
CA ILE A 215 14.30 13.47 5.54
C ILE A 215 15.36 14.34 4.85
N ILE A 216 16.39 13.73 4.25
CA ILE A 216 17.52 14.48 3.68
C ILE A 216 17.15 15.16 2.36
N PHE A 217 16.41 14.47 1.49
CA PHE A 217 16.19 14.93 0.11
C PHE A 217 14.83 15.56 -0.14
N LEU A 218 13.82 15.19 0.64
CA LEU A 218 12.46 15.72 0.45
C LEU A 218 12.11 16.79 1.48
N ASP A 219 12.41 16.59 2.76
CA ASP A 219 12.06 17.56 3.82
C ASP A 219 13.11 18.67 4.03
N GLY A 220 14.15 18.73 3.22
CA GLY A 220 15.20 19.75 3.37
C GLY A 220 16.18 19.53 4.52
N GLY A 221 16.20 18.33 5.10
CA GLY A 221 17.11 17.92 6.14
C GLY A 221 16.55 18.05 7.57
N PHE A 222 17.38 17.64 8.54
CA PHE A 222 16.99 17.63 9.96
C PHE A 222 16.67 19.02 10.53
N SER A 223 17.12 20.11 9.88
CA SER A 223 16.83 21.48 10.32
C SER A 223 15.35 21.87 10.20
N SER A 224 14.56 21.15 9.42
CA SER A 224 13.13 21.38 9.30
C SER A 224 12.32 20.80 10.48
N TYR A 225 12.96 19.96 11.32
CA TYR A 225 12.34 19.32 12.48
C TYR A 225 12.75 19.94 13.83
N ILE A 226 13.63 20.94 13.83
CA ILE A 226 14.10 21.69 15.00
C ILE A 226 13.45 23.07 15.03
#